data_793b88e12d02682284dd4f3a42c98f49
#
_entry.id   793b88e12d02682284dd4f3a42c98f49
#
_cell.length_a   1.000
_cell.length_b   1.000
_cell.length_c   1.000
_cell.angle_alpha   90.00
_cell.angle_beta   90.00
_cell.angle_gamma   90.00
#
_symmetry.space_group_name_H-M   'P 1'
#
loop_
_entity.id
_entity.type
_entity.pdbx_description
1 polymer ?
#
loop_
_entity_poly.entity_id
_entity_poly.type
_entity_poly.pdbx_seq_one_letter_code
_entity_poly.pdbx_strand_id
1 'polypeptide(L)'
;MSTATPQDPDNADDGGTSPAMQGRVVEALGVAIASGDLPPGSRLTLEGLQHEYGISRTVARDTMKVLESMNLVYSRRRVGIVVQERRFWNVFDPKLVRWRLASDRRDVQYSSLTELRIAVEPIAAAGAARRASAAERAKLTSLAADLRRLGEAGELAAFLAADIEFHCLLLESCGNEMFLALEGMVAEVLTSRTKQGLMPFKPRNEALQAHEDVAAAVAGGDAVAAENAMHHILDEVRNAMGLH
;
A
#
# COMPACT_ATOMS: atom_id res chain seq x y z
N MET A 1 -54.80 -22.39 35.14
CA MET A 1 -53.75 -23.32 34.75
C MET A 1 -52.93 -22.65 33.65
N SER A 2 -51.87 -22.04 34.09
CA SER A 2 -50.96 -21.28 33.17
C SER A 2 -49.76 -22.19 32.86
N THR A 3 -49.58 -22.55 31.61
CA THR A 3 -48.46 -23.36 31.14
C THR A 3 -47.30 -22.42 30.76
N ALA A 4 -46.28 -22.43 31.58
CA ALA A 4 -45.02 -21.77 31.28
C ALA A 4 -44.27 -22.55 30.21
N THR A 5 -43.90 -21.85 29.12
CA THR A 5 -42.99 -22.36 28.08
C THR A 5 -41.56 -22.34 28.62
N PRO A 6 -40.75 -23.37 28.41
CA PRO A 6 -39.34 -23.37 28.80
C PRO A 6 -38.56 -22.36 27.90
N GLN A 7 -37.80 -21.50 28.53
CA GLN A 7 -36.77 -20.69 27.85
C GLN A 7 -35.63 -21.60 27.43
N ASP A 8 -35.27 -21.52 26.17
CA ASP A 8 -34.12 -22.16 25.54
C ASP A 8 -32.81 -21.47 26.04
N PRO A 9 -31.85 -22.19 26.63
CA PRO A 9 -30.63 -21.61 27.21
C PRO A 9 -29.49 -21.39 26.19
N ASP A 10 -29.78 -21.44 24.89
CA ASP A 10 -28.74 -21.37 23.83
C ASP A 10 -28.61 -20.00 23.14
N ASN A 11 -28.97 -18.93 23.86
CA ASN A 11 -28.61 -17.59 23.44
C ASN A 11 -27.39 -17.06 24.23
N ALA A 12 -26.32 -17.84 24.24
CA ALA A 12 -25.04 -17.41 24.75
C ALA A 12 -24.39 -16.49 23.71
N ASP A 13 -24.37 -15.24 24.07
CA ASP A 13 -23.40 -14.17 23.73
C ASP A 13 -22.53 -14.50 22.51
N ASP A 14 -22.97 -14.04 21.34
CA ASP A 14 -22.16 -14.02 20.10
C ASP A 14 -21.06 -12.96 20.29
N GLY A 15 -20.11 -13.33 21.16
CA GLY A 15 -18.93 -12.55 21.54
C GLY A 15 -18.14 -12.14 20.31
N GLY A 16 -18.55 -11.03 19.72
CA GLY A 16 -17.81 -10.15 18.82
C GLY A 16 -16.91 -10.80 17.79
N THR A 17 -17.49 -11.39 16.75
CA THR A 17 -16.83 -11.48 15.44
C THR A 17 -16.76 -10.10 14.82
N SER A 18 -16.05 -9.16 15.49
CA SER A 18 -15.89 -7.82 14.94
C SER A 18 -14.85 -7.88 13.81
N PRO A 19 -15.15 -7.39 12.60
CA PRO A 19 -14.15 -7.19 11.53
C PRO A 19 -12.89 -6.47 12.03
N ALA A 20 -13.02 -5.63 13.04
CA ALA A 20 -11.93 -4.94 13.70
C ALA A 20 -10.97 -5.90 14.43
N MET A 21 -11.48 -6.95 15.07
CA MET A 21 -10.64 -7.95 15.75
C MET A 21 -9.86 -8.79 14.74
N GLN A 22 -10.50 -9.26 13.68
CA GLN A 22 -9.84 -9.95 12.58
C GLN A 22 -8.72 -9.08 11.97
N GLY A 23 -9.02 -7.80 11.68
CA GLY A 23 -8.04 -6.86 11.15
C GLY A 23 -6.81 -6.70 12.05
N ARG A 24 -7.01 -6.62 13.37
CA ARG A 24 -5.90 -6.53 14.34
C ARG A 24 -5.02 -7.78 14.34
N VAL A 25 -5.61 -8.97 14.25
CA VAL A 25 -4.84 -10.24 14.24
C VAL A 25 -4.10 -10.40 12.91
N VAL A 26 -4.73 -10.05 11.77
CA VAL A 26 -4.07 -10.02 10.46
C VAL A 26 -2.87 -9.07 10.49
N GLU A 27 -3.03 -7.88 11.08
CA GLU A 27 -1.95 -6.90 11.21
C GLU A 27 -0.79 -7.45 12.06
N ALA A 28 -1.08 -8.00 13.23
CA ALA A 28 -0.07 -8.55 14.14
C ALA A 28 0.73 -9.70 13.50
N LEU A 29 0.04 -10.67 12.90
CA LEU A 29 0.70 -11.80 12.22
C LEU A 29 1.43 -11.36 10.96
N GLY A 30 0.85 -10.45 10.18
CA GLY A 30 1.46 -9.92 8.97
C GLY A 30 2.76 -9.19 9.26
N VAL A 31 2.79 -8.36 10.30
CA VAL A 31 4.02 -7.69 10.76
C VAL A 31 5.05 -8.72 11.21
N ALA A 32 4.67 -9.69 12.06
CA ALA A 32 5.60 -10.71 12.55
C ALA A 32 6.20 -11.59 11.42
N ILE A 33 5.42 -11.89 10.39
CA ILE A 33 5.91 -12.60 9.20
C ILE A 33 6.82 -11.70 8.35
N ALA A 34 6.43 -10.45 8.13
CA ALA A 34 7.17 -9.51 7.29
C ALA A 34 8.52 -9.11 7.90
N SER A 35 8.60 -8.91 9.24
CA SER A 35 9.83 -8.65 9.98
C SER A 35 10.75 -9.89 10.01
N GLY A 36 10.18 -11.07 10.10
CA GLY A 36 10.89 -12.35 10.23
C GLY A 36 10.85 -12.91 11.66
N ASP A 37 10.09 -12.31 12.58
CA ASP A 37 9.82 -12.86 13.91
C ASP A 37 9.11 -14.21 13.81
N LEU A 38 8.27 -14.36 12.77
CA LEU A 38 7.73 -15.63 12.30
C LEU A 38 8.39 -16.01 10.95
N PRO A 39 9.53 -16.69 10.99
CA PRO A 39 10.29 -17.00 9.77
C PRO A 39 9.56 -18.05 8.90
N PRO A 40 9.93 -18.16 7.61
CA PRO A 40 9.46 -19.24 6.75
C PRO A 40 9.61 -20.62 7.38
N GLY A 41 8.57 -21.45 7.27
CA GLY A 41 8.51 -22.76 7.91
C GLY A 41 7.93 -22.77 9.33
N SER A 42 7.72 -21.60 9.95
CA SER A 42 7.01 -21.51 11.23
C SER A 42 5.61 -22.10 11.11
N ARG A 43 5.17 -22.79 12.16
CA ARG A 43 3.87 -23.47 12.20
C ARG A 43 2.90 -22.72 13.08
N LEU A 44 1.70 -22.48 12.57
CA LEU A 44 0.58 -21.89 13.25
C LEU A 44 -0.56 -22.91 13.35
N THR A 45 -1.36 -22.84 14.41
CA THR A 45 -2.58 -23.62 14.55
C THR A 45 -3.75 -22.70 14.86
N LEU A 46 -4.95 -23.07 14.46
CA LEU A 46 -6.15 -22.30 14.79
C LEU A 46 -6.35 -22.21 16.30
N GLU A 47 -6.09 -23.29 17.02
CA GLU A 47 -6.18 -23.35 18.49
C GLU A 47 -5.15 -22.41 19.15
N GLY A 48 -3.92 -22.37 18.65
CA GLY A 48 -2.88 -21.45 19.13
C GLY A 48 -3.30 -20.00 18.96
N LEU A 49 -3.84 -19.65 17.79
CA LEU A 49 -4.31 -18.28 17.52
C LEU A 49 -5.51 -17.88 18.39
N GLN A 50 -6.46 -18.82 18.63
CA GLN A 50 -7.57 -18.58 19.55
C GLN A 50 -7.07 -18.26 20.96
N HIS A 51 -6.12 -19.03 21.44
CA HIS A 51 -5.55 -18.83 22.76
C HIS A 51 -4.73 -17.55 22.88
N GLU A 52 -3.86 -17.28 21.90
CA GLU A 52 -2.93 -16.14 21.92
C GLU A 52 -3.66 -14.80 21.78
N TYR A 53 -4.65 -14.72 20.87
CA TYR A 53 -5.35 -13.47 20.56
C TYR A 53 -6.75 -13.36 21.20
N GLY A 54 -7.21 -14.39 21.93
CA GLY A 54 -8.54 -14.39 22.55
C GLY A 54 -9.68 -14.32 21.53
N ILE A 55 -9.53 -14.99 20.38
CA ILE A 55 -10.48 -14.92 19.26
C ILE A 55 -11.23 -16.23 19.05
N SER A 56 -12.39 -16.14 18.40
CA SER A 56 -13.14 -17.34 18.01
C SER A 56 -12.43 -18.12 16.89
N ARG A 57 -12.80 -19.41 16.75
CA ARG A 57 -12.28 -20.27 15.69
C ARG A 57 -12.61 -19.74 14.30
N THR A 58 -13.76 -19.08 14.14
CA THR A 58 -14.17 -18.43 12.89
C THR A 58 -13.23 -17.30 12.54
N VAL A 59 -12.96 -16.38 13.48
CA VAL A 59 -12.03 -15.26 13.29
C VAL A 59 -10.62 -15.77 12.96
N ALA A 60 -10.13 -16.81 13.69
CA ALA A 60 -8.84 -17.41 13.40
C ALA A 60 -8.76 -17.98 11.97
N ARG A 61 -9.82 -18.67 11.52
CA ARG A 61 -9.89 -19.20 10.15
C ARG A 61 -9.92 -18.09 9.09
N ASP A 62 -10.72 -17.04 9.31
CA ASP A 62 -10.83 -15.95 8.35
C ASP A 62 -9.55 -15.10 8.30
N THR A 63 -8.86 -14.93 9.44
CA THR A 63 -7.50 -14.36 9.48
C THR A 63 -6.55 -15.18 8.59
N MET A 64 -6.56 -16.50 8.71
CA MET A 64 -5.69 -17.35 7.89
C MET A 64 -6.00 -17.25 6.40
N LYS A 65 -7.28 -17.19 6.01
CA LYS A 65 -7.66 -16.98 4.60
C LYS A 65 -7.07 -15.68 4.02
N VAL A 66 -7.08 -14.59 4.81
CA VAL A 66 -6.48 -13.33 4.37
C VAL A 66 -4.97 -13.51 4.17
N LEU A 67 -4.26 -14.12 5.10
CA LEU A 67 -2.82 -14.34 4.95
C LEU A 67 -2.50 -15.36 3.83
N GLU A 68 -3.34 -16.35 3.59
CA GLU A 68 -3.24 -17.28 2.45
C GLU A 68 -3.46 -16.58 1.12
N SER A 69 -4.42 -15.63 1.02
CA SER A 69 -4.63 -14.84 -0.21
C SER A 69 -3.44 -13.96 -0.59
N MET A 70 -2.64 -13.59 0.40
CA MET A 70 -1.37 -12.86 0.22
C MET A 70 -0.17 -13.80 -0.01
N ASN A 71 -0.39 -15.11 -0.03
CA ASN A 71 0.65 -16.15 -0.09
C ASN A 71 1.68 -16.08 1.06
N LEU A 72 1.31 -15.51 2.20
CA LEU A 72 2.19 -15.44 3.38
C LEU A 72 2.23 -16.76 4.15
N VAL A 73 1.15 -17.51 4.10
CA VAL A 73 0.99 -18.83 4.73
C VAL A 73 0.30 -19.79 3.76
N TYR A 74 0.41 -21.08 4.04
CA TYR A 74 -0.32 -22.13 3.34
C TYR A 74 -0.75 -23.23 4.30
N SER A 75 -1.89 -23.86 4.03
CA SER A 75 -2.39 -24.99 4.80
C SER A 75 -1.73 -26.29 4.34
N ARG A 76 -1.19 -27.08 5.28
CA ARG A 76 -0.63 -28.41 5.02
C ARG A 76 -1.31 -29.47 5.87
N ARG A 77 -1.83 -30.51 5.21
CA ARG A 77 -2.53 -31.61 5.89
C ARG A 77 -1.62 -32.23 6.98
N ARG A 78 -2.18 -32.43 8.17
CA ARG A 78 -1.52 -33.01 9.37
C ARG A 78 -0.35 -32.16 9.94
N VAL A 79 -0.06 -31.00 9.38
CA VAL A 79 0.99 -30.11 9.86
C VAL A 79 0.41 -28.83 10.44
N GLY A 80 -0.72 -28.38 9.89
CA GLY A 80 -1.34 -27.10 10.21
C GLY A 80 -1.03 -26.03 9.15
N ILE A 81 -0.97 -24.81 9.59
CA ILE A 81 -0.68 -23.63 8.76
C ILE A 81 0.82 -23.35 8.85
N VAL A 82 1.46 -23.13 7.73
CA VAL A 82 2.91 -22.93 7.64
C VAL A 82 3.21 -21.60 6.97
N VAL A 83 4.13 -20.82 7.53
CA VAL A 83 4.63 -19.58 6.92
C VAL A 83 5.39 -19.90 5.64
N GLN A 84 5.02 -19.24 4.56
CA GLN A 84 5.53 -19.48 3.21
C GLN A 84 6.91 -18.84 2.99
N GLU A 85 7.69 -19.40 2.09
CA GLU A 85 8.95 -18.78 1.64
C GLU A 85 8.69 -17.45 0.92
N ARG A 86 9.56 -16.46 1.15
CA ARG A 86 9.40 -15.08 0.64
C ARG A 86 9.21 -14.99 -0.87
N ARG A 87 9.83 -15.89 -1.66
CA ARG A 87 9.72 -15.92 -3.13
C ARG A 87 8.28 -16.16 -3.64
N PHE A 88 7.38 -16.67 -2.79
CA PHE A 88 6.00 -16.94 -3.14
C PHE A 88 5.04 -15.84 -2.68
N TRP A 89 5.49 -14.90 -1.84
CA TRP A 89 4.64 -13.85 -1.31
C TRP A 89 4.10 -12.94 -2.41
N ASN A 90 2.88 -12.47 -2.27
CA ASN A 90 2.33 -11.42 -3.11
C ASN A 90 2.95 -10.07 -2.71
N VAL A 91 4.14 -9.79 -3.24
CA VAL A 91 4.95 -8.60 -2.88
C VAL A 91 4.32 -7.27 -3.29
N PHE A 92 3.28 -7.31 -4.15
CA PHE A 92 2.52 -6.11 -4.56
C PHE A 92 1.31 -5.84 -3.66
N ASP A 93 0.98 -6.72 -2.70
CA ASP A 93 -0.09 -6.46 -1.75
C ASP A 93 0.25 -5.23 -0.89
N PRO A 94 -0.61 -4.18 -0.85
CA PRO A 94 -0.34 -2.96 -0.12
C PRO A 94 -0.10 -3.16 1.37
N LYS A 95 -0.77 -4.13 2.01
CA LYS A 95 -0.55 -4.45 3.43
C LYS A 95 0.84 -5.03 3.64
N LEU A 96 1.27 -5.95 2.77
CA LEU A 96 2.62 -6.53 2.87
C LEU A 96 3.69 -5.47 2.63
N VAL A 97 3.50 -4.57 1.66
CA VAL A 97 4.37 -3.42 1.42
C VAL A 97 4.49 -2.57 2.70
N ARG A 98 3.34 -2.19 3.31
CA ARG A 98 3.31 -1.41 4.54
C ARG A 98 4.05 -2.09 5.69
N TRP A 99 3.81 -3.39 5.93
CA TRP A 99 4.47 -4.13 7.01
C TRP A 99 5.97 -4.22 6.82
N ARG A 100 6.45 -4.45 5.60
CA ARG A 100 7.88 -4.47 5.30
C ARG A 100 8.53 -3.10 5.45
N LEU A 101 7.84 -2.02 5.07
CA LEU A 101 8.30 -0.64 5.27
C LEU A 101 8.31 -0.23 6.75
N ALA A 102 7.54 -0.90 7.61
CA ALA A 102 7.55 -0.70 9.06
C ALA A 102 8.57 -1.59 9.80
N SER A 103 9.28 -2.50 9.10
CA SER A 103 10.22 -3.44 9.68
C SER A 103 11.68 -2.97 9.55
N ASP A 104 12.61 -3.72 10.15
CA ASP A 104 14.07 -3.49 10.02
C ASP A 104 14.59 -3.63 8.59
N ARG A 105 13.77 -4.17 7.68
CA ARG A 105 14.10 -4.30 6.26
C ARG A 105 13.58 -3.14 5.39
N ARG A 106 13.12 -2.07 6.01
CA ARG A 106 12.53 -0.92 5.32
C ARG A 106 13.43 -0.34 4.23
N ASP A 107 14.74 -0.24 4.46
CA ASP A 107 15.67 0.39 3.50
C ASP A 107 15.77 -0.43 2.22
N VAL A 108 15.88 -1.77 2.33
CA VAL A 108 15.85 -2.70 1.19
C VAL A 108 14.50 -2.62 0.47
N GLN A 109 13.41 -2.49 1.22
CA GLN A 109 12.06 -2.39 0.65
C GLN A 109 11.88 -1.06 -0.09
N TYR A 110 12.35 0.07 0.48
CA TYR A 110 12.32 1.37 -0.20
C TYR A 110 13.15 1.35 -1.49
N SER A 111 14.35 0.77 -1.47
CA SER A 111 15.17 0.63 -2.67
C SER A 111 14.42 -0.10 -3.78
N SER A 112 13.91 -1.30 -3.49
CA SER A 112 13.18 -2.12 -4.46
C SER A 112 11.94 -1.41 -5.02
N LEU A 113 11.19 -0.71 -4.15
CA LEU A 113 9.99 0.03 -4.57
C LEU A 113 10.34 1.29 -5.38
N THR A 114 11.43 1.97 -5.05
CA THR A 114 11.91 3.13 -5.81
C THR A 114 12.39 2.70 -7.20
N GLU A 115 13.15 1.60 -7.31
CA GLU A 115 13.53 1.02 -8.59
C GLU A 115 12.33 0.66 -9.46
N LEU A 116 11.29 0.04 -8.87
CA LEU A 116 10.06 -0.28 -9.58
C LEU A 116 9.33 0.99 -10.05
N ARG A 117 9.24 2.03 -9.22
CA ARG A 117 8.61 3.31 -9.58
C ARG A 117 9.36 3.98 -10.73
N ILE A 118 10.70 4.01 -10.69
CA ILE A 118 11.54 4.54 -11.77
C ILE A 118 11.32 3.78 -13.09
N ALA A 119 11.09 2.48 -13.03
CA ALA A 119 10.84 1.68 -14.23
C ALA A 119 9.43 1.85 -14.80
N VAL A 120 8.43 2.26 -14.01
CA VAL A 120 7.02 2.23 -14.38
C VAL A 120 6.42 3.63 -14.55
N GLU A 121 6.60 4.52 -13.57
CA GLU A 121 5.88 5.79 -13.55
C GLU A 121 6.25 6.75 -14.69
N PRO A 122 7.51 6.84 -15.16
CA PRO A 122 7.82 7.64 -16.36
C PRO A 122 7.10 7.14 -17.60
N ILE A 123 7.04 5.82 -17.79
CA ILE A 123 6.31 5.21 -18.92
C ILE A 123 4.79 5.44 -18.77
N ALA A 124 4.27 5.42 -17.53
CA ALA A 124 2.88 5.76 -17.24
C ALA A 124 2.58 7.23 -17.57
N ALA A 125 3.44 8.17 -17.18
CA ALA A 125 3.31 9.60 -17.52
C ALA A 125 3.29 9.81 -19.03
N ALA A 126 4.20 9.17 -19.77
CA ALA A 126 4.19 9.19 -21.24
C ALA A 126 2.91 8.57 -21.82
N GLY A 127 2.39 7.51 -21.20
CA GLY A 127 1.11 6.88 -21.54
C GLY A 127 -0.07 7.83 -21.33
N ALA A 128 -0.13 8.51 -20.17
CA ALA A 128 -1.14 9.49 -19.83
C ALA A 128 -1.12 10.69 -20.81
N ALA A 129 0.06 11.18 -21.18
CA ALA A 129 0.19 12.25 -22.19
C ALA A 129 -0.48 11.86 -23.53
N ARG A 130 -0.42 10.60 -23.91
CA ARG A 130 -1.04 10.11 -25.15
C ARG A 130 -2.53 9.80 -25.03
N ARG A 131 -3.03 9.38 -23.84
CA ARG A 131 -4.35 8.74 -23.70
C ARG A 131 -5.30 9.43 -22.74
N ALA A 132 -4.78 10.24 -21.77
CA ALA A 132 -5.63 10.89 -20.79
C ALA A 132 -6.73 11.73 -21.44
N SER A 133 -7.96 11.59 -20.92
CA SER A 133 -9.10 12.40 -21.30
C SER A 133 -8.89 13.88 -20.91
N ALA A 134 -9.68 14.78 -21.46
CA ALA A 134 -9.62 16.19 -21.10
C ALA A 134 -9.88 16.44 -19.60
N ALA A 135 -10.74 15.63 -18.97
CA ALA A 135 -11.03 15.72 -17.55
C ALA A 135 -9.83 15.28 -16.69
N GLU A 136 -9.17 14.19 -17.04
CA GLU A 136 -7.98 13.70 -16.34
C GLU A 136 -6.80 14.67 -16.47
N ARG A 137 -6.59 15.26 -17.67
CA ARG A 137 -5.58 16.31 -17.89
C ARG A 137 -5.82 17.55 -17.01
N ALA A 138 -7.08 18.01 -16.95
CA ALA A 138 -7.46 19.13 -16.11
C ALA A 138 -7.27 18.80 -14.61
N LYS A 139 -7.60 17.57 -14.20
CA LYS A 139 -7.41 17.12 -12.82
C LYS A 139 -5.94 17.04 -12.44
N LEU A 140 -5.06 16.50 -13.31
CA LEU A 140 -3.60 16.49 -13.08
C LEU A 140 -3.03 17.91 -12.95
N THR A 141 -3.49 18.84 -13.78
CA THR A 141 -3.08 20.25 -13.68
C THR A 141 -3.51 20.87 -12.34
N SER A 142 -4.74 20.59 -11.89
CA SER A 142 -5.22 21.06 -10.59
C SER A 142 -4.43 20.45 -9.43
N LEU A 143 -4.13 19.16 -9.48
CA LEU A 143 -3.35 18.46 -8.45
C LEU A 143 -1.92 19.01 -8.37
N ALA A 144 -1.26 19.29 -9.49
CA ALA A 144 0.08 19.89 -9.50
C ALA A 144 0.08 21.29 -8.86
N ALA A 145 -0.94 22.12 -9.14
CA ALA A 145 -1.10 23.43 -8.50
C ALA A 145 -1.38 23.31 -6.99
N ASP A 146 -2.18 22.33 -6.57
CA ASP A 146 -2.41 22.03 -5.16
C ASP A 146 -1.13 21.57 -4.46
N LEU A 147 -0.34 20.69 -5.09
CA LEU A 147 0.95 20.23 -4.57
C LEU A 147 1.89 21.42 -4.33
N ARG A 148 1.99 22.37 -5.27
CA ARG A 148 2.77 23.59 -5.06
C ARG A 148 2.28 24.37 -3.86
N ARG A 149 1.01 24.73 -3.83
CA ARG A 149 0.40 25.54 -2.77
C ARG A 149 0.56 24.87 -1.38
N LEU A 150 0.26 23.57 -1.29
CA LEU A 150 0.32 22.80 -0.04
C LEU A 150 1.76 22.60 0.42
N GLY A 151 2.69 22.34 -0.52
CA GLY A 151 4.11 22.19 -0.22
C GLY A 151 4.74 23.49 0.29
N GLU A 152 4.44 24.63 -0.32
CA GLU A 152 4.90 25.96 0.15
C GLU A 152 4.31 26.32 1.52
N ALA A 153 3.05 25.96 1.78
CA ALA A 153 2.39 26.15 3.07
C ALA A 153 2.89 25.19 4.16
N GLY A 154 3.55 24.09 3.80
CA GLY A 154 3.96 23.04 4.75
C GLY A 154 2.78 22.20 5.25
N GLU A 155 1.68 22.12 4.49
CA GLU A 155 0.48 21.33 4.82
C GLU A 155 0.69 19.84 4.46
N LEU A 156 1.59 19.17 5.18
CA LEU A 156 2.14 17.85 4.82
C LEU A 156 1.07 16.76 4.62
N ALA A 157 0.01 16.75 5.43
CA ALA A 157 -1.03 15.72 5.31
C ALA A 157 -1.87 15.91 4.04
N ALA A 158 -2.23 17.17 3.70
CA ALA A 158 -2.96 17.49 2.50
C ALA A 158 -2.07 17.33 1.25
N PHE A 159 -0.79 17.69 1.36
CA PHE A 159 0.22 17.43 0.33
C PHE A 159 0.30 15.94 -0.01
N LEU A 160 0.44 15.06 0.99
CA LEU A 160 0.48 13.61 0.80
C LEU A 160 -0.77 13.09 0.07
N ALA A 161 -1.96 13.58 0.43
CA ALA A 161 -3.19 13.15 -0.23
C ALA A 161 -3.20 13.53 -1.72
N ALA A 162 -2.78 14.76 -2.04
CA ALA A 162 -2.66 15.23 -3.43
C ALA A 162 -1.56 14.48 -4.21
N ASP A 163 -0.44 14.17 -3.56
CA ASP A 163 0.69 13.44 -4.15
C ASP A 163 0.29 12.00 -4.53
N ILE A 164 -0.41 11.31 -3.63
CA ILE A 164 -0.98 9.98 -3.91
C ILE A 164 -1.96 10.07 -5.09
N GLU A 165 -2.90 11.01 -5.06
CA GLU A 165 -3.91 11.15 -6.11
C GLU A 165 -3.25 11.47 -7.47
N PHE A 166 -2.20 12.30 -7.49
CA PHE A 166 -1.45 12.65 -8.70
C PHE A 166 -0.79 11.42 -9.34
N HIS A 167 -0.03 10.66 -8.56
CA HIS A 167 0.66 9.46 -9.04
C HIS A 167 -0.31 8.35 -9.47
N CYS A 168 -1.38 8.11 -8.68
CA CYS A 168 -2.41 7.13 -9.03
C CYS A 168 -3.16 7.52 -10.32
N LEU A 169 -3.51 8.78 -10.50
CA LEU A 169 -4.19 9.25 -11.72
C LEU A 169 -3.33 9.07 -12.98
N LEU A 170 -2.00 9.20 -12.87
CA LEU A 170 -1.09 8.88 -14.00
C LEU A 170 -1.10 7.40 -14.34
N LEU A 171 -1.11 6.51 -13.32
CA LEU A 171 -1.22 5.07 -13.54
C LEU A 171 -2.58 4.67 -14.13
N GLU A 172 -3.66 5.32 -13.70
CA GLU A 172 -5.01 5.09 -14.22
C GLU A 172 -5.13 5.55 -15.67
N SER A 173 -4.73 6.77 -15.98
CA SER A 173 -4.89 7.41 -17.29
C SER A 173 -3.89 6.94 -18.34
N CYS A 174 -2.87 6.16 -17.97
CA CYS A 174 -1.85 5.68 -18.90
C CYS A 174 -2.34 4.62 -19.90
N GLY A 175 -3.52 4.01 -19.64
CA GLY A 175 -4.13 2.97 -20.50
C GLY A 175 -3.45 1.60 -20.41
N ASN A 176 -2.72 1.33 -19.32
CA ASN A 176 -2.11 0.02 -19.05
C ASN A 176 -2.62 -0.52 -17.70
N GLU A 177 -3.50 -1.53 -17.76
CA GLU A 177 -4.09 -2.14 -16.57
C GLU A 177 -3.07 -2.76 -15.61
N MET A 178 -1.90 -3.17 -16.09
CA MET A 178 -0.82 -3.69 -15.25
C MET A 178 -0.19 -2.57 -14.41
N PHE A 179 -0.12 -1.36 -14.93
CA PHE A 179 0.35 -0.19 -14.18
C PHE A 179 -0.71 0.30 -13.20
N LEU A 180 -1.98 0.33 -13.60
CA LEU A 180 -3.10 0.62 -12.72
C LEU A 180 -3.11 -0.30 -11.48
N ALA A 181 -2.81 -1.58 -11.64
CA ALA A 181 -2.74 -2.54 -10.52
C ALA A 181 -1.66 -2.20 -9.46
N LEU A 182 -0.76 -1.26 -9.72
CA LEU A 182 0.29 -0.82 -8.78
C LEU A 182 -0.12 0.36 -7.88
N GLU A 183 -1.30 0.96 -8.08
CA GLU A 183 -1.77 2.13 -7.31
C GLU A 183 -1.66 1.94 -5.79
N GLY A 184 -2.18 0.82 -5.29
CA GLY A 184 -2.16 0.53 -3.85
C GLY A 184 -0.76 0.46 -3.27
N MET A 185 0.20 -0.07 -4.04
CA MET A 185 1.61 -0.13 -3.66
C MET A 185 2.23 1.26 -3.66
N VAL A 186 1.99 2.07 -4.69
CA VAL A 186 2.50 3.46 -4.78
C VAL A 186 1.94 4.31 -3.62
N ALA A 187 0.64 4.21 -3.34
CA ALA A 187 0.01 4.90 -2.21
C ALA A 187 0.66 4.53 -0.86
N GLU A 188 0.96 3.25 -0.62
CA GLU A 188 1.61 2.81 0.61
C GLU A 188 3.05 3.32 0.73
N VAL A 189 3.82 3.37 -0.36
CA VAL A 189 5.18 3.94 -0.35
C VAL A 189 5.17 5.41 0.03
N LEU A 190 4.33 6.23 -0.60
CA LEU A 190 4.20 7.65 -0.33
C LEU A 190 3.73 7.90 1.12
N THR A 191 2.72 7.14 1.56
CA THR A 191 2.21 7.19 2.93
C THR A 191 3.29 6.85 3.95
N SER A 192 4.01 5.75 3.75
CA SER A 192 5.04 5.29 4.67
C SER A 192 6.22 6.25 4.74
N ARG A 193 6.64 6.80 3.60
CA ARG A 193 7.71 7.80 3.51
C ARG A 193 7.36 9.05 4.35
N THR A 194 6.14 9.54 4.23
CA THR A 194 5.67 10.70 5.00
C THR A 194 5.57 10.39 6.49
N LYS A 195 4.95 9.26 6.86
CA LYS A 195 4.79 8.86 8.27
C LYS A 195 6.12 8.63 9.00
N GLN A 196 7.15 8.22 8.29
CA GLN A 196 8.48 7.97 8.84
C GLN A 196 9.39 9.22 8.84
N GLY A 197 8.85 10.38 8.46
CA GLY A 197 9.60 11.64 8.44
C GLY A 197 10.68 11.71 7.35
N LEU A 198 10.59 10.85 6.33
CA LEU A 198 11.50 10.86 5.18
C LEU A 198 11.09 11.90 4.12
N MET A 199 9.91 12.50 4.28
CA MET A 199 9.46 13.63 3.48
C MET A 199 9.83 14.93 4.20
N PRO A 200 10.52 15.89 3.55
CA PRO A 200 10.80 17.18 4.16
C PRO A 200 9.51 17.95 4.43
N PHE A 201 9.48 18.69 5.53
CA PHE A 201 8.32 19.53 5.90
C PHE A 201 7.90 20.49 4.79
N LYS A 202 8.87 21.03 4.06
CA LYS A 202 8.66 21.77 2.84
C LYS A 202 9.44 21.09 1.71
N PRO A 203 8.76 20.55 0.69
CA PRO A 203 9.41 20.00 -0.49
C PRO A 203 10.27 21.06 -1.18
N ARG A 204 11.33 20.65 -1.85
CA ARG A 204 12.16 21.55 -2.62
C ARG A 204 11.37 22.13 -3.80
N ASN A 205 11.71 23.34 -4.22
CA ASN A 205 11.06 23.97 -5.36
C ASN A 205 11.18 23.13 -6.64
N GLU A 206 12.32 22.47 -6.83
CA GLU A 206 12.57 21.60 -7.98
C GLU A 206 11.58 20.42 -8.02
N ALA A 207 11.28 19.80 -6.87
CA ALA A 207 10.30 18.72 -6.79
C ALA A 207 8.88 19.21 -7.11
N LEU A 208 8.50 20.40 -6.61
CA LEU A 208 7.20 21.00 -6.92
C LEU A 208 7.10 21.35 -8.40
N GLN A 209 8.16 21.93 -8.97
CA GLN A 209 8.22 22.27 -10.39
C GLN A 209 8.13 21.02 -11.28
N ALA A 210 8.78 19.93 -10.91
CA ALA A 210 8.73 18.70 -11.69
C ALA A 210 7.29 18.11 -11.78
N HIS A 211 6.46 18.23 -10.73
CA HIS A 211 5.04 17.84 -10.79
C HIS A 211 4.26 18.74 -11.77
N GLU A 212 4.52 20.06 -11.76
CA GLU A 212 3.91 20.99 -12.71
C GLU A 212 4.34 20.67 -14.15
N ASP A 213 5.62 20.33 -14.34
CA ASP A 213 6.15 19.97 -15.66
C ASP A 213 5.52 18.67 -16.20
N VAL A 214 5.34 17.65 -15.34
CA VAL A 214 4.59 16.42 -15.72
C VAL A 214 3.17 16.78 -16.14
N ALA A 215 2.45 17.56 -15.32
CA ALA A 215 1.07 17.94 -15.61
C ALA A 215 0.95 18.76 -16.91
N ALA A 216 1.85 19.71 -17.13
CA ALA A 216 1.89 20.51 -18.35
C ALA A 216 2.18 19.67 -19.60
N ALA A 217 3.13 18.73 -19.51
CA ALA A 217 3.46 17.83 -20.60
C ALA A 217 2.29 16.88 -20.92
N VAL A 218 1.61 16.34 -19.91
CA VAL A 218 0.40 15.52 -20.09
C VAL A 218 -0.72 16.35 -20.70
N ALA A 219 -0.95 17.58 -20.24
CA ALA A 219 -1.95 18.47 -20.79
C ALA A 219 -1.67 18.80 -22.28
N GLY A 220 -0.40 19.01 -22.64
CA GLY A 220 0.05 19.27 -24.00
C GLY A 220 0.12 18.03 -24.90
N GLY A 221 0.01 16.82 -24.36
CA GLY A 221 0.16 15.59 -25.11
C GLY A 221 1.63 15.23 -25.45
N ASP A 222 2.59 15.86 -24.79
CA ASP A 222 4.02 15.60 -24.99
C ASP A 222 4.49 14.44 -24.12
N ALA A 223 4.51 13.25 -24.71
CA ALA A 223 4.86 12.02 -24.02
C ALA A 223 6.34 11.98 -23.58
N VAL A 224 7.25 12.59 -24.37
CA VAL A 224 8.68 12.59 -24.04
C VAL A 224 8.96 13.55 -22.88
N ALA A 225 8.37 14.74 -22.92
CA ALA A 225 8.49 15.69 -21.83
C ALA A 225 7.88 15.13 -20.52
N ALA A 226 6.72 14.45 -20.58
CA ALA A 226 6.08 13.85 -19.42
C ALA A 226 6.95 12.73 -18.79
N GLU A 227 7.55 11.87 -19.61
CA GLU A 227 8.48 10.83 -19.17
C GLU A 227 9.71 11.42 -18.46
N ASN A 228 10.35 12.41 -19.09
CA ASN A 228 11.53 13.07 -18.55
C ASN A 228 11.23 13.79 -17.23
N ALA A 229 10.12 14.52 -17.15
CA ALA A 229 9.72 15.24 -15.94
C ALA A 229 9.45 14.26 -14.78
N MET A 230 8.82 13.12 -15.06
CA MET A 230 8.59 12.07 -14.04
C MET A 230 9.92 11.43 -13.58
N HIS A 231 10.88 11.22 -14.48
CA HIS A 231 12.23 10.78 -14.08
C HIS A 231 12.86 11.75 -13.10
N HIS A 232 12.73 13.07 -13.29
CA HIS A 232 13.26 14.06 -12.34
C HIS A 232 12.68 13.92 -10.95
N ILE A 233 11.35 13.70 -10.82
CA ILE A 233 10.71 13.46 -9.51
C ILE A 233 11.34 12.25 -8.82
N LEU A 234 11.47 11.14 -9.53
CA LEU A 234 11.93 9.88 -8.96
C LEU A 234 13.44 9.84 -8.67
N ASP A 235 14.23 10.51 -9.48
CA ASP A 235 15.67 10.69 -9.23
C ASP A 235 15.92 11.55 -7.99
N GLU A 236 15.13 12.58 -7.74
CA GLU A 236 15.19 13.33 -6.48
C GLU A 236 14.85 12.45 -5.27
N VAL A 237 13.83 11.61 -5.39
CA VAL A 237 13.47 10.64 -4.33
C VAL A 237 14.63 9.69 -4.06
N ARG A 238 15.22 9.10 -5.11
CA ARG A 238 16.37 8.19 -5.00
C ARG A 238 17.56 8.84 -4.29
N ASN A 239 17.90 10.06 -4.73
CA ASN A 239 19.02 10.82 -4.16
C ASN A 239 18.78 11.21 -2.70
N ALA A 240 17.55 11.65 -2.36
CA ALA A 240 17.18 12.03 -1.00
C ALA A 240 17.23 10.84 -0.02
N MET A 241 17.04 9.63 -0.51
CA MET A 241 17.08 8.40 0.29
C MET A 241 18.48 7.75 0.32
N GLY A 242 19.49 8.30 -0.41
CA GLY A 242 20.84 7.74 -0.49
C GLY A 242 20.88 6.36 -1.15
N LEU A 243 19.93 6.06 -2.02
CA LEU A 243 19.84 4.80 -2.77
C LEU A 243 20.72 4.91 -4.03
N HIS A 244 21.85 4.24 -4.04
CA HIS A 244 22.84 4.26 -5.14
C HIS A 244 22.80 2.94 -5.89
#